data_62b1704d90e384ef55691cb5925b50a9
#
_entry.id   62b1704d90e384ef55691cb5925b50a9
#
_cell.length_a   1.000
_cell.length_b   1.000
_cell.length_c   1.000
_cell.angle_alpha   90.00
_cell.angle_beta   90.00
_cell.angle_gamma   90.00
#
_symmetry.space_group_name_H-M   'P 1'
#
loop_
_entity.id
_entity.type
_entity.pdbx_description
1 polymer ?
#
loop_
_entity_poly.entity_id
_entity_poly.type
_entity_poly.pdbx_seq_one_letter_code
_entity_poly.pdbx_strand_id
1 'polypeptide(L)'
;MLIQLIEGVYRLLWGDLLTLHLGSVTLTLSFMVILLLTAGVFFTLRTRLLPVRLFRDMLAAVCEKNDKGKGLSSFQTLVVSTATRVGMGNLVGVVAALSVGGAGAVFWMWVTALLGASTSFVESTLAQKYKQPDHLYGGWRGGPAYYLHTLAERKRGRKLRCSVAACLFAASGLICWCGISQVVSNSVSEAFQNAFAIPPLVTTLVLTALAAVIVLRKEATVKSLDVIVPIMAGCYFVMTLWIILTHLPQLPGVFVRIFSEALGLRQAVGGGFGAVVMNGIKRGLFSNEAGSGSAPCAAAAAECDDPVKMGLVQALGVLIDTIVICSCTAFVMLLAPESVTSGLQGMNLLQAAMQYHLGSFGVVFIAVTLALFSFSTFIGILYYARCNVAYLFGDSWFWQTAYKVLALVMLVVGGMQAYTVVWDLGDVGIGLMTIFNMLALYPLSGEALTALREYEAKKKLK
;
A
#
# COMPACT_ATOMS: atom_id res chain seq x y z
N MET A 1 -11.54 21.76 15.45
CA MET A 1 -12.69 20.87 15.18
C MET A 1 -12.37 19.76 14.17
N LEU A 2 -11.93 20.04 12.94
CA LEU A 2 -11.60 18.98 11.95
C LEU A 2 -10.43 18.10 12.42
N ILE A 3 -9.33 18.68 12.89
CA ILE A 3 -8.16 17.93 13.41
C ILE A 3 -8.58 17.05 14.60
N GLN A 4 -9.34 17.58 15.54
CA GLN A 4 -9.85 16.81 16.70
C GLN A 4 -10.74 15.63 16.27
N LEU A 5 -11.53 15.80 15.20
CA LEU A 5 -12.34 14.72 14.65
C LEU A 5 -11.43 13.62 14.04
N ILE A 6 -10.42 14.01 13.28
CA ILE A 6 -9.44 13.07 12.69
C ILE A 6 -8.71 12.32 13.80
N GLU A 7 -8.20 13.02 14.81
CA GLU A 7 -7.54 12.40 15.97
C GLU A 7 -8.49 11.45 16.74
N GLY A 8 -9.76 11.83 16.91
CA GLY A 8 -10.76 10.99 17.56
C GLY A 8 -11.01 9.69 16.79
N VAL A 9 -11.17 9.77 15.48
CA VAL A 9 -11.32 8.59 14.60
C VAL A 9 -10.02 7.78 14.57
N TYR A 10 -8.86 8.42 14.50
CA TYR A 10 -7.56 7.75 14.56
C TYR A 10 -7.42 6.93 15.85
N ARG A 11 -7.72 7.50 17.00
CA ARG A 11 -7.68 6.80 18.29
C ARG A 11 -8.66 5.62 18.36
N LEU A 12 -9.83 5.74 17.74
CA LEU A 12 -10.79 4.64 17.67
C LEU A 12 -10.26 3.47 16.84
N LEU A 13 -9.58 3.75 15.72
CA LEU A 13 -9.09 2.74 14.78
C LEU A 13 -7.76 2.13 15.24
N TRP A 14 -6.81 2.98 15.61
CA TRP A 14 -5.41 2.64 15.88
C TRP A 14 -4.99 2.81 17.34
N GLY A 15 -5.85 3.33 18.21
CA GLY A 15 -5.58 3.41 19.64
C GLY A 15 -5.68 2.05 20.33
N ASP A 16 -5.21 2.01 21.56
CA ASP A 16 -5.18 0.80 22.38
C ASP A 16 -6.59 0.37 22.77
N LEU A 17 -7.09 -0.69 22.14
CA LEU A 17 -8.41 -1.28 22.44
C LEU A 17 -8.30 -2.40 23.48
N LEU A 18 -7.29 -3.23 23.37
CA LEU A 18 -7.07 -4.38 24.24
C LEU A 18 -5.63 -4.39 24.73
N THR A 19 -5.45 -4.39 26.04
CA THR A 19 -4.12 -4.50 26.65
C THR A 19 -4.00 -5.86 27.34
N LEU A 20 -3.07 -6.68 26.87
CA LEU A 20 -2.77 -8.00 27.41
C LEU A 20 -1.43 -7.95 28.14
N HIS A 21 -1.43 -8.36 29.41
CA HIS A 21 -0.22 -8.50 30.22
C HIS A 21 0.26 -9.95 30.18
N LEU A 22 1.35 -10.21 29.48
CA LEU A 22 1.97 -11.52 29.31
C LEU A 22 3.29 -11.55 30.10
N GLY A 23 3.20 -11.73 31.41
CA GLY A 23 4.37 -11.63 32.30
C GLY A 23 4.96 -10.21 32.31
N SER A 24 6.21 -10.06 31.91
CA SER A 24 6.90 -8.75 31.79
C SER A 24 6.56 -7.98 30.51
N VAL A 25 5.84 -8.58 29.57
CA VAL A 25 5.54 -7.99 28.28
C VAL A 25 4.10 -7.47 28.26
N THR A 26 3.90 -6.21 27.90
CA THR A 26 2.59 -5.62 27.68
C THR A 26 2.33 -5.52 26.18
N LEU A 27 1.33 -6.26 25.69
CA LEU A 27 0.87 -6.20 24.31
C LEU A 27 -0.40 -5.37 24.25
N THR A 28 -0.33 -4.25 23.56
CA THR A 28 -1.50 -3.43 23.21
C THR A 28 -1.93 -3.68 21.78
N LEU A 29 -3.21 -3.96 21.57
CA LEU A 29 -3.79 -4.24 20.27
C LEU A 29 -4.86 -3.21 19.94
N SER A 30 -4.75 -2.59 18.78
CA SER A 30 -5.80 -1.71 18.24
C SER A 30 -6.90 -2.54 17.55
N PHE A 31 -8.05 -1.91 17.35
CA PHE A 31 -9.14 -2.51 16.58
C PHE A 31 -8.69 -2.96 15.19
N MET A 32 -7.92 -2.12 14.49
CA MET A 32 -7.44 -2.42 13.14
C MET A 32 -6.45 -3.59 13.11
N VAL A 33 -5.56 -3.68 14.10
CA VAL A 33 -4.62 -4.82 14.21
C VAL A 33 -5.37 -6.14 14.37
N ILE A 34 -6.38 -6.16 15.27
CA ILE A 34 -7.21 -7.35 15.48
C ILE A 34 -7.97 -7.71 14.19
N LEU A 35 -8.60 -6.73 13.53
CA LEU A 35 -9.35 -6.95 12.30
C LEU A 35 -8.45 -7.52 11.18
N LEU A 36 -7.28 -6.95 10.96
CA LEU A 36 -6.36 -7.36 9.90
C LEU A 36 -5.76 -8.75 10.14
N LEU A 37 -5.33 -9.04 11.37
CA LEU A 37 -4.78 -10.35 11.70
C LEU A 37 -5.85 -11.45 11.61
N THR A 38 -7.04 -11.21 12.15
CA THR A 38 -8.13 -12.19 12.09
C THR A 38 -8.59 -12.41 10.65
N ALA A 39 -8.74 -11.37 9.83
CA ALA A 39 -9.06 -11.48 8.42
C ALA A 39 -7.98 -12.22 7.64
N GLY A 40 -6.70 -11.84 7.84
CA GLY A 40 -5.57 -12.48 7.19
C GLY A 40 -5.47 -13.96 7.51
N VAL A 41 -5.60 -14.35 8.78
CA VAL A 41 -5.63 -15.76 9.19
C VAL A 41 -6.84 -16.47 8.58
N PHE A 42 -8.04 -15.89 8.66
CA PHE A 42 -9.26 -16.47 8.11
C PHE A 42 -9.11 -16.77 6.61
N PHE A 43 -8.68 -15.78 5.80
CA PHE A 43 -8.53 -15.98 4.37
C PHE A 43 -7.37 -16.92 4.02
N THR A 44 -6.27 -16.89 4.79
CA THR A 44 -5.15 -17.80 4.58
C THR A 44 -5.55 -19.26 4.81
N LEU A 45 -6.31 -19.54 5.87
CA LEU A 45 -6.83 -20.89 6.13
C LEU A 45 -7.87 -21.30 5.07
N ARG A 46 -8.80 -20.42 4.71
CA ARG A 46 -9.83 -20.70 3.71
C ARG A 46 -9.26 -20.94 2.31
N THR A 47 -8.18 -20.27 1.95
CA THR A 47 -7.46 -20.46 0.67
C THR A 47 -6.39 -21.57 0.75
N ARG A 48 -6.25 -22.24 1.90
CA ARG A 48 -5.29 -23.34 2.14
C ARG A 48 -3.85 -22.91 1.88
N LEU A 49 -3.39 -21.86 2.58
CA LEU A 49 -2.03 -21.32 2.46
C LEU A 49 -1.66 -20.96 1.00
N LEU A 50 -2.56 -20.26 0.32
CA LEU A 50 -2.42 -19.89 -1.09
C LEU A 50 -1.04 -19.30 -1.45
N PRO A 51 -0.43 -18.37 -0.68
CA PRO A 51 0.86 -17.79 -1.02
C PRO A 51 1.99 -18.81 -1.18
N VAL A 52 1.92 -19.92 -0.44
CA VAL A 52 2.92 -20.99 -0.52
C VAL A 52 2.56 -21.98 -1.62
N ARG A 53 1.32 -22.45 -1.61
CA ARG A 53 0.85 -23.54 -2.48
C ARG A 53 0.76 -23.16 -3.95
N LEU A 54 0.37 -21.94 -4.27
CA LEU A 54 0.18 -21.43 -5.63
C LEU A 54 1.23 -20.40 -6.06
N PHE A 55 2.39 -20.39 -5.41
CA PHE A 55 3.45 -19.42 -5.73
C PHE A 55 3.89 -19.51 -7.22
N ARG A 56 4.03 -20.73 -7.75
CA ARG A 56 4.36 -20.93 -9.17
C ARG A 56 3.27 -20.42 -10.10
N ASP A 57 2.00 -20.55 -9.70
CA ASP A 57 0.87 -20.05 -10.49
C ASP A 57 0.80 -18.52 -10.46
N MET A 58 1.20 -17.90 -9.36
CA MET A 58 1.31 -16.45 -9.27
C MET A 58 2.34 -15.92 -10.28
N LEU A 59 3.52 -16.55 -10.38
CA LEU A 59 4.55 -16.19 -11.35
C LEU A 59 4.06 -16.41 -12.79
N ALA A 60 3.42 -17.55 -13.06
CA ALA A 60 2.90 -17.86 -14.39
C ALA A 60 1.81 -16.86 -14.83
N ALA A 61 0.92 -16.46 -13.91
CA ALA A 61 -0.16 -15.51 -14.20
C ALA A 61 0.35 -14.11 -14.61
N VAL A 62 1.51 -13.69 -14.08
CA VAL A 62 2.15 -12.43 -14.48
C VAL A 62 2.73 -12.48 -15.90
N CYS A 63 3.31 -13.62 -16.25
CA CYS A 63 3.97 -13.81 -17.56
C CYS A 63 2.99 -14.07 -18.70
N GLU A 64 1.71 -14.25 -18.41
CA GLU A 64 0.69 -14.55 -19.44
C GLU A 64 0.39 -13.31 -20.27
N LYS A 65 0.59 -13.43 -21.60
CA LYS A 65 0.26 -12.38 -22.55
C LYS A 65 -1.23 -12.40 -22.86
N ASN A 66 -1.91 -11.29 -22.66
CA ASN A 66 -3.28 -11.08 -23.12
C ASN A 66 -3.28 -10.32 -24.45
N ASP A 67 -3.48 -11.03 -25.55
CA ASP A 67 -3.46 -10.46 -26.92
C ASP A 67 -4.86 -9.98 -27.39
N LYS A 68 -5.90 -10.03 -26.57
CA LYS A 68 -7.28 -9.97 -27.09
C LYS A 68 -8.15 -8.80 -26.63
N GLY A 69 -7.65 -7.80 -25.91
CA GLY A 69 -8.58 -6.85 -25.32
C GLY A 69 -8.18 -5.38 -25.31
N LYS A 70 -9.16 -4.53 -24.97
CA LYS A 70 -9.03 -3.09 -24.75
C LYS A 70 -8.62 -2.72 -23.32
N GLY A 71 -8.45 -3.72 -22.42
CA GLY A 71 -8.07 -3.55 -21.03
C GLY A 71 -6.54 -3.67 -20.79
N LEU A 72 -6.13 -3.53 -19.51
CA LEU A 72 -4.73 -3.72 -19.11
C LEU A 72 -4.35 -5.21 -19.16
N SER A 73 -3.13 -5.53 -19.56
CA SER A 73 -2.59 -6.89 -19.44
C SER A 73 -2.32 -7.25 -17.97
N SER A 74 -2.12 -8.55 -17.66
CA SER A 74 -1.77 -9.01 -16.32
C SER A 74 -0.51 -8.33 -15.81
N PHE A 75 0.52 -8.21 -16.66
CA PHE A 75 1.76 -7.50 -16.32
C PHE A 75 1.52 -6.00 -16.10
N GLN A 76 0.79 -5.33 -16.98
CA GLN A 76 0.46 -3.90 -16.81
C GLN A 76 -0.35 -3.66 -15.54
N THR A 77 -1.28 -4.56 -15.20
CA THR A 77 -2.05 -4.45 -13.96
C THR A 77 -1.19 -4.65 -12.73
N LEU A 78 -0.22 -5.59 -12.78
CA LEU A 78 0.78 -5.72 -11.72
C LEU A 78 1.61 -4.44 -11.62
N VAL A 79 2.08 -3.88 -12.73
CA VAL A 79 2.87 -2.62 -12.73
C VAL A 79 2.06 -1.46 -12.16
N VAL A 80 0.79 -1.30 -12.55
CA VAL A 80 -0.07 -0.24 -12.00
C VAL A 80 -0.29 -0.42 -10.50
N SER A 81 -0.61 -1.62 -10.05
CA SER A 81 -0.75 -1.89 -8.61
C SER A 81 0.59 -1.85 -7.88
N THR A 82 1.68 -2.20 -8.55
CA THR A 82 3.04 -2.09 -8.02
C THR A 82 3.50 -0.63 -7.97
N ALA A 83 3.06 0.23 -8.90
CA ALA A 83 3.38 1.66 -8.89
C ALA A 83 2.84 2.41 -7.66
N THR A 84 1.75 1.93 -7.08
CA THR A 84 1.23 2.43 -5.81
C THR A 84 1.88 1.75 -4.61
N ARG A 85 2.10 0.46 -4.68
CA ARG A 85 2.72 -0.35 -3.62
C ARG A 85 4.24 -0.16 -3.58
N VAL A 86 4.97 -0.52 -4.66
CA VAL A 86 6.41 -0.24 -4.78
C VAL A 86 6.59 1.23 -5.12
N GLY A 87 6.42 2.04 -4.12
CA GLY A 87 6.43 3.48 -4.21
C GLY A 87 6.94 4.07 -2.91
N MET A 88 6.35 5.18 -2.55
CA MET A 88 6.66 5.89 -1.32
C MET A 88 6.52 4.99 -0.07
N GLY A 89 5.52 4.09 -0.03
CA GLY A 89 5.26 3.21 1.11
C GLY A 89 6.45 2.34 1.52
N ASN A 90 7.22 1.86 0.54
CA ASN A 90 8.40 1.02 0.78
C ASN A 90 9.60 1.79 1.35
N LEU A 91 9.66 3.08 1.15
CA LEU A 91 10.69 3.95 1.72
C LEU A 91 10.18 4.57 3.01
N VAL A 92 9.26 5.50 2.89
CA VAL A 92 8.77 6.32 4.01
C VAL A 92 7.97 5.49 5.03
N GLY A 93 7.18 4.52 4.57
CA GLY A 93 6.44 3.60 5.44
C GLY A 93 7.36 2.72 6.29
N VAL A 94 8.43 2.19 5.70
CA VAL A 94 9.43 1.38 6.43
C VAL A 94 10.23 2.23 7.41
N VAL A 95 10.61 3.46 7.00
CA VAL A 95 11.23 4.44 7.91
C VAL A 95 10.33 4.71 9.11
N ALA A 96 9.04 4.96 8.89
CA ALA A 96 8.07 5.19 9.95
C ALA A 96 7.88 3.95 10.86
N ALA A 97 7.92 2.74 10.28
CA ALA A 97 7.87 1.50 11.06
C ALA A 97 9.07 1.36 11.99
N LEU A 98 10.28 1.58 11.47
CA LEU A 98 11.53 1.43 12.22
C LEU A 98 11.72 2.52 13.27
N SER A 99 11.39 3.78 12.95
CA SER A 99 11.60 4.90 13.88
C SER A 99 10.70 4.79 15.14
N VAL A 100 9.51 4.20 15.04
CA VAL A 100 8.57 4.06 16.16
C VAL A 100 8.51 2.64 16.71
N GLY A 101 8.55 1.63 15.84
CA GLY A 101 8.41 0.23 16.21
C GLY A 101 9.75 -0.53 16.33
N GLY A 102 10.88 0.09 16.00
CA GLY A 102 12.19 -0.59 16.02
C GLY A 102 12.31 -1.69 14.96
N ALA A 103 13.39 -2.48 15.04
CA ALA A 103 13.67 -3.55 14.07
C ALA A 103 12.60 -4.64 14.05
N GLY A 104 11.98 -4.93 15.18
CA GLY A 104 10.91 -5.94 15.28
C GLY A 104 9.66 -5.62 14.44
N ALA A 105 9.43 -4.34 14.11
CA ALA A 105 8.31 -3.97 13.23
C ALA A 105 8.43 -4.61 11.83
N VAL A 106 9.65 -4.84 11.33
CA VAL A 106 9.88 -5.50 10.04
C VAL A 106 9.31 -6.93 10.01
N PHE A 107 9.46 -7.68 11.09
CA PHE A 107 8.86 -9.01 11.21
C PHE A 107 7.33 -8.94 11.08
N TRP A 108 6.69 -8.00 11.75
CA TRP A 108 5.23 -7.86 11.69
C TRP A 108 4.76 -7.34 10.33
N MET A 109 5.58 -6.58 9.60
CA MET A 109 5.34 -6.27 8.18
C MET A 109 5.35 -7.56 7.34
N TRP A 110 6.32 -8.47 7.55
CA TRP A 110 6.34 -9.76 6.84
C TRP A 110 5.12 -10.63 7.15
N VAL A 111 4.70 -10.69 8.42
CA VAL A 111 3.47 -11.38 8.83
C VAL A 111 2.25 -10.79 8.10
N THR A 112 2.16 -9.47 8.03
CA THR A 112 1.07 -8.78 7.33
C THR A 112 1.07 -9.11 5.84
N ALA A 113 2.23 -9.22 5.20
CA ALA A 113 2.33 -9.58 3.79
C ALA A 113 1.92 -11.04 3.53
N LEU A 114 2.40 -11.98 4.34
CA LEU A 114 2.08 -13.40 4.19
C LEU A 114 0.59 -13.68 4.38
N LEU A 115 0.00 -13.11 5.41
CA LEU A 115 -1.43 -13.22 5.67
C LEU A 115 -2.26 -12.38 4.68
N GLY A 116 -1.81 -11.17 4.41
CA GLY A 116 -2.47 -10.22 3.52
C GLY A 116 -2.53 -10.67 2.06
N ALA A 117 -1.56 -11.44 1.59
CA ALA A 117 -1.57 -11.98 0.22
C ALA A 117 -2.83 -12.79 -0.08
N SER A 118 -3.31 -13.60 0.88
CA SER A 118 -4.56 -14.35 0.75
C SER A 118 -5.79 -13.42 0.74
N THR A 119 -5.77 -12.35 1.53
CA THR A 119 -6.82 -11.32 1.53
C THR A 119 -6.85 -10.58 0.20
N SER A 120 -5.67 -10.17 -0.30
CA SER A 120 -5.53 -9.48 -1.59
C SER A 120 -5.98 -10.35 -2.77
N PHE A 121 -5.75 -11.67 -2.71
CA PHE A 121 -6.30 -12.62 -3.66
C PHE A 121 -7.84 -12.57 -3.70
N VAL A 122 -8.49 -12.65 -2.54
CA VAL A 122 -9.95 -12.67 -2.45
C VAL A 122 -10.55 -11.36 -2.96
N GLU A 123 -10.06 -10.21 -2.48
CA GLU A 123 -10.59 -8.90 -2.88
C GLU A 123 -10.42 -8.62 -4.38
N SER A 124 -9.28 -9.02 -4.96
CA SER A 124 -8.99 -8.79 -6.37
C SER A 124 -9.75 -9.74 -7.30
N THR A 125 -9.95 -11.00 -6.87
CA THR A 125 -10.82 -11.94 -7.57
C THR A 125 -12.26 -11.43 -7.60
N LEU A 126 -12.77 -10.91 -6.49
CA LEU A 126 -14.10 -10.31 -6.42
C LEU A 126 -14.19 -9.06 -7.30
N ALA A 127 -13.17 -8.21 -7.31
CA ALA A 127 -13.15 -7.02 -8.16
C ALA A 127 -13.27 -7.36 -9.64
N GLN A 128 -12.63 -8.43 -10.09
CA GLN A 128 -12.77 -8.93 -11.47
C GLN A 128 -14.18 -9.50 -11.76
N LYS A 129 -14.80 -10.18 -10.79
CA LYS A 129 -16.17 -10.71 -10.94
C LYS A 129 -17.23 -9.62 -11.04
N TYR A 130 -17.00 -8.49 -10.37
CA TYR A 130 -17.96 -7.39 -10.24
C TYR A 130 -17.58 -6.13 -10.99
N LYS A 131 -16.61 -6.22 -11.92
CA LYS A 131 -16.21 -5.09 -12.75
C LYS A 131 -17.32 -4.66 -13.69
N GLN A 132 -17.30 -3.38 -14.02
CA GLN A 132 -18.26 -2.74 -14.94
C GLN A 132 -17.50 -1.97 -16.03
N PRO A 133 -18.11 -1.73 -17.21
CA PRO A 133 -17.52 -0.87 -18.23
C PRO A 133 -17.24 0.53 -17.69
N ASP A 134 -16.10 1.08 -18.07
CA ASP A 134 -15.76 2.48 -17.78
C ASP A 134 -16.12 3.33 -18.99
N HIS A 135 -17.22 4.06 -18.89
CA HIS A 135 -17.74 4.88 -20.00
C HIS A 135 -16.91 6.15 -20.25
N LEU A 136 -16.10 6.59 -19.24
CA LEU A 136 -15.36 7.82 -19.34
C LEU A 136 -13.95 7.62 -19.89
N TYR A 137 -13.27 6.58 -19.40
CA TYR A 137 -11.87 6.27 -19.76
C TYR A 137 -11.76 5.06 -20.71
N GLY A 138 -12.85 4.35 -20.95
CA GLY A 138 -12.84 3.08 -21.68
C GLY A 138 -12.30 1.91 -20.86
N GLY A 139 -12.52 0.68 -21.34
CA GLY A 139 -12.15 -0.54 -20.63
C GLY A 139 -13.05 -0.84 -19.43
N TRP A 140 -12.45 -1.24 -18.31
CA TRP A 140 -13.14 -1.71 -17.12
C TRP A 140 -12.81 -0.90 -15.88
N ARG A 141 -13.74 -0.82 -14.95
CA ARG A 141 -13.61 -0.26 -13.61
C ARG A 141 -14.31 -1.12 -12.58
N GLY A 142 -13.92 -1.04 -11.32
CA GLY A 142 -14.52 -1.80 -10.25
C GLY A 142 -13.85 -1.52 -8.91
N GLY A 143 -13.87 -2.51 -8.03
CA GLY A 143 -13.33 -2.43 -6.69
C GLY A 143 -14.43 -2.51 -5.63
N PRO A 144 -14.12 -2.24 -4.35
CA PRO A 144 -15.03 -2.49 -3.25
C PRO A 144 -16.37 -1.77 -3.32
N ALA A 145 -16.41 -0.53 -3.82
CA ALA A 145 -17.67 0.19 -3.98
C ALA A 145 -18.68 -0.59 -4.83
N TYR A 146 -18.21 -1.27 -5.88
CA TYR A 146 -19.04 -1.99 -6.83
C TYR A 146 -19.55 -3.32 -6.26
N TYR A 147 -18.71 -4.13 -5.64
CA TYR A 147 -19.18 -5.38 -5.04
C TYR A 147 -19.95 -5.17 -3.72
N LEU A 148 -19.67 -4.10 -2.94
CA LEU A 148 -20.51 -3.68 -1.82
C LEU A 148 -21.90 -3.27 -2.29
N HIS A 149 -21.99 -2.56 -3.41
CA HIS A 149 -23.26 -2.19 -4.03
C HIS A 149 -24.08 -3.42 -4.40
N THR A 150 -23.46 -4.33 -5.14
CA THR A 150 -24.11 -5.59 -5.57
C THR A 150 -24.54 -6.45 -4.37
N LEU A 151 -23.70 -6.52 -3.32
CA LEU A 151 -24.06 -7.22 -2.08
C LEU A 151 -25.30 -6.59 -1.41
N ALA A 152 -25.39 -5.27 -1.38
CA ALA A 152 -26.53 -4.56 -0.81
C ALA A 152 -27.82 -4.78 -1.63
N GLU A 153 -27.72 -4.78 -2.96
CA GLU A 153 -28.85 -5.11 -3.85
C GLU A 153 -29.36 -6.53 -3.61
N ARG A 154 -28.48 -7.51 -3.52
CA ARG A 154 -28.83 -8.91 -3.24
C ARG A 154 -29.51 -9.06 -1.88
N LYS A 155 -29.00 -8.40 -0.82
CA LYS A 155 -29.61 -8.45 0.51
C LYS A 155 -30.98 -7.80 0.55
N ARG A 156 -31.23 -6.77 -0.27
CA ARG A 156 -32.52 -6.05 -0.32
C ARG A 156 -33.49 -6.59 -1.35
N GLY A 157 -33.06 -7.51 -2.20
CA GLY A 157 -33.88 -8.09 -3.28
C GLY A 157 -34.35 -7.08 -4.34
N ARG A 158 -33.71 -5.90 -4.43
CA ARG A 158 -34.04 -4.84 -5.37
C ARG A 158 -32.82 -4.06 -5.84
N LYS A 159 -32.92 -3.49 -7.04
CA LYS A 159 -31.89 -2.55 -7.54
C LYS A 159 -31.86 -1.29 -6.69
N LEU A 160 -30.68 -0.80 -6.40
CA LEU A 160 -30.43 0.40 -5.62
C LEU A 160 -29.76 1.46 -6.50
N ARG A 161 -30.09 2.72 -6.25
CA ARG A 161 -29.35 3.83 -6.87
C ARG A 161 -27.94 3.97 -6.28
N CYS A 162 -27.82 3.77 -4.98
CA CYS A 162 -26.55 3.76 -4.24
C CYS A 162 -26.67 2.86 -3.01
N SER A 163 -25.54 2.36 -2.53
CA SER A 163 -25.42 1.62 -1.27
C SER A 163 -24.65 2.45 -0.26
N VAL A 164 -25.18 2.60 0.95
CA VAL A 164 -24.54 3.38 2.02
C VAL A 164 -23.10 2.88 2.28
N ALA A 165 -22.92 1.56 2.43
CA ALA A 165 -21.60 0.98 2.68
C ALA A 165 -20.62 1.26 1.52
N ALA A 166 -21.10 1.22 0.28
CA ALA A 166 -20.30 1.52 -0.90
C ALA A 166 -19.93 3.02 -0.99
N CYS A 167 -20.88 3.91 -0.65
CA CYS A 167 -20.61 5.35 -0.57
C CYS A 167 -19.57 5.67 0.52
N LEU A 168 -19.71 5.04 1.69
CA LEU A 168 -18.76 5.22 2.79
C LEU A 168 -17.37 4.70 2.42
N PHE A 169 -17.27 3.54 1.78
CA PHE A 169 -15.99 3.04 1.25
C PHE A 169 -15.38 4.05 0.26
N ALA A 170 -16.16 4.49 -0.73
CA ALA A 170 -15.68 5.39 -1.76
C ALA A 170 -15.21 6.74 -1.18
N ALA A 171 -15.98 7.31 -0.24
CA ALA A 171 -15.60 8.54 0.46
C ALA A 171 -14.32 8.35 1.30
N SER A 172 -14.22 7.24 2.04
CA SER A 172 -13.02 6.91 2.84
C SER A 172 -11.78 6.79 1.96
N GLY A 173 -11.91 6.20 0.76
CA GLY A 173 -10.82 6.11 -0.20
C GLY A 173 -10.37 7.50 -0.70
N LEU A 174 -11.31 8.36 -1.03
CA LEU A 174 -10.97 9.72 -1.47
C LEU A 174 -10.26 10.52 -0.36
N ILE A 175 -10.67 10.35 0.91
CA ILE A 175 -10.01 10.94 2.07
C ILE A 175 -8.60 10.36 2.25
N CYS A 176 -8.47 9.04 2.17
CA CYS A 176 -7.19 8.33 2.28
C CYS A 176 -6.16 8.87 1.28
N TRP A 177 -6.54 8.98 0.02
CA TRP A 177 -5.62 9.43 -1.03
C TRP A 177 -5.30 10.93 -0.95
N CYS A 178 -6.17 11.74 -0.36
CA CYS A 178 -5.81 13.10 0.05
C CYS A 178 -4.69 13.10 1.11
N GLY A 179 -4.77 12.22 2.11
CA GLY A 179 -3.72 12.05 3.12
C GLY A 179 -2.41 11.54 2.50
N ILE A 180 -2.47 10.51 1.65
CA ILE A 180 -1.28 9.98 0.95
C ILE A 180 -0.63 11.08 0.09
N SER A 181 -1.41 11.94 -0.58
CA SER A 181 -0.87 13.07 -1.35
C SER A 181 -0.06 14.03 -0.48
N GLN A 182 -0.49 14.26 0.77
CA GLN A 182 0.26 15.07 1.73
C GLN A 182 1.59 14.40 2.12
N VAL A 183 1.58 13.10 2.43
CA VAL A 183 2.80 12.35 2.78
C VAL A 183 3.79 12.35 1.61
N VAL A 184 3.31 12.23 0.37
CA VAL A 184 4.13 12.31 -0.86
C VAL A 184 4.96 13.59 -0.89
N SER A 185 4.32 14.74 -0.82
CA SER A 185 5.03 16.03 -0.94
C SER A 185 5.90 16.33 0.28
N ASN A 186 5.43 15.97 1.49
CA ASN A 186 6.20 16.14 2.72
C ASN A 186 7.54 15.41 2.66
N SER A 187 7.50 14.12 2.34
CA SER A 187 8.70 13.28 2.31
C SER A 187 9.68 13.66 1.20
N VAL A 188 9.17 14.05 0.02
CA VAL A 188 10.03 14.52 -1.08
C VAL A 188 10.68 15.85 -0.73
N SER A 189 9.94 16.77 -0.12
CA SER A 189 10.46 18.08 0.30
C SER A 189 11.57 17.94 1.34
N GLU A 190 11.38 17.07 2.34
CA GLU A 190 12.39 16.75 3.35
C GLU A 190 13.65 16.16 2.70
N ALA A 191 13.48 15.17 1.82
CA ALA A 191 14.59 14.51 1.15
C ALA A 191 15.41 15.47 0.25
N PHE A 192 14.75 16.38 -0.45
CA PHE A 192 15.41 17.37 -1.30
C PHE A 192 16.08 18.48 -0.49
N GLN A 193 15.49 18.87 0.63
CA GLN A 193 16.14 19.80 1.56
C GLN A 193 17.45 19.21 2.09
N ASN A 194 17.45 17.93 2.46
CA ASN A 194 18.66 17.25 2.97
C ASN A 194 19.73 17.04 1.90
N ALA A 195 19.31 16.67 0.66
CA ALA A 195 20.25 16.34 -0.42
C ALA A 195 20.81 17.57 -1.14
N PHE A 196 20.02 18.63 -1.32
CA PHE A 196 20.32 19.76 -2.19
C PHE A 196 20.17 21.12 -1.52
N ALA A 197 19.82 21.17 -0.23
CA ALA A 197 19.49 22.39 0.52
C ALA A 197 18.36 23.22 -0.15
N ILE A 198 17.47 22.59 -0.92
CA ILE A 198 16.35 23.27 -1.56
C ILE A 198 15.24 23.49 -0.53
N PRO A 199 14.71 24.72 -0.38
CA PRO A 199 13.61 24.99 0.54
C PRO A 199 12.38 24.12 0.25
N PRO A 200 11.68 23.57 1.26
CA PRO A 200 10.50 22.71 1.08
C PRO A 200 9.42 23.32 0.19
N LEU A 201 9.19 24.62 0.31
CA LEU A 201 8.21 25.32 -0.52
C LEU A 201 8.54 25.21 -2.02
N VAL A 202 9.81 25.39 -2.39
CA VAL A 202 10.24 25.33 -3.80
C VAL A 202 10.06 23.91 -4.34
N THR A 203 10.51 22.89 -3.60
CA THR A 203 10.33 21.49 -3.98
C THR A 203 8.85 21.13 -4.12
N THR A 204 8.02 21.56 -3.18
CA THR A 204 6.57 21.32 -3.20
C THR A 204 5.90 21.96 -4.42
N LEU A 205 6.22 23.22 -4.74
CA LEU A 205 5.65 23.91 -5.88
C LEU A 205 6.09 23.29 -7.21
N VAL A 206 7.36 22.94 -7.35
CA VAL A 206 7.88 22.24 -8.54
C VAL A 206 7.23 20.89 -8.72
N LEU A 207 7.17 20.07 -7.64
CA LEU A 207 6.51 18.76 -7.65
C LEU A 207 5.04 18.89 -8.07
N THR A 208 4.32 19.85 -7.47
CA THR A 208 2.90 20.08 -7.77
C THR A 208 2.69 20.55 -9.20
N ALA A 209 3.55 21.44 -9.72
CA ALA A 209 3.48 21.90 -11.11
C ALA A 209 3.72 20.76 -12.11
N LEU A 210 4.74 19.91 -11.87
CA LEU A 210 5.00 18.73 -12.69
C LEU A 210 3.84 17.74 -12.64
N ALA A 211 3.30 17.48 -11.44
CA ALA A 211 2.13 16.64 -11.26
C ALA A 211 0.91 17.20 -12.01
N ALA A 212 0.65 18.51 -11.93
CA ALA A 212 -0.47 19.15 -12.60
C ALA A 212 -0.42 19.01 -14.11
N VAL A 213 0.76 19.21 -14.72
CA VAL A 213 0.96 19.06 -16.18
C VAL A 213 0.57 17.68 -16.67
N ILE A 214 0.83 16.63 -15.88
CA ILE A 214 0.55 15.24 -16.26
C ILE A 214 -0.89 14.88 -15.92
N VAL A 215 -1.30 15.12 -14.67
CA VAL A 215 -2.56 14.63 -14.11
C VAL A 215 -3.78 15.33 -14.71
N LEU A 216 -3.67 16.61 -15.05
CA LEU A 216 -4.79 17.36 -15.64
C LEU A 216 -5.05 17.01 -17.11
N ARG A 217 -4.13 16.31 -17.77
CA ARG A 217 -4.41 15.75 -19.10
C ARG A 217 -5.48 14.66 -19.00
N LYS A 218 -6.38 14.59 -19.98
CA LYS A 218 -7.46 13.57 -20.02
C LYS A 218 -6.90 12.15 -20.06
N GLU A 219 -5.81 11.96 -20.76
CA GLU A 219 -5.10 10.70 -20.92
C GLU A 219 -3.80 10.69 -20.10
N ALA A 220 -3.85 11.00 -18.82
CA ALA A 220 -2.69 10.83 -17.94
C ALA A 220 -2.24 9.36 -18.01
N THR A 221 -1.15 9.12 -18.70
CA THR A 221 -0.82 7.82 -19.26
C THR A 221 -0.21 6.93 -18.20
N VAL A 222 -0.99 5.95 -17.74
CA VAL A 222 -0.50 4.74 -17.05
C VAL A 222 0.69 4.11 -17.81
N LYS A 223 0.74 4.25 -19.14
CA LYS A 223 1.84 3.75 -20.00
C LYS A 223 3.23 4.23 -19.59
N SER A 224 3.37 5.45 -19.06
CA SER A 224 4.66 5.92 -18.56
C SER A 224 5.14 5.13 -17.34
N LEU A 225 4.21 4.66 -16.51
CA LEU A 225 4.51 3.86 -15.33
C LEU A 225 5.02 2.47 -15.70
N ASP A 226 4.59 1.90 -16.82
CA ASP A 226 4.99 0.57 -17.29
C ASP A 226 6.51 0.43 -17.47
N VAL A 227 7.19 1.53 -17.74
CA VAL A 227 8.64 1.58 -17.95
C VAL A 227 9.37 2.15 -16.74
N ILE A 228 8.88 3.26 -16.21
CA ILE A 228 9.57 3.99 -15.12
C ILE A 228 9.60 3.14 -13.84
N VAL A 229 8.48 2.52 -13.47
CA VAL A 229 8.37 1.78 -12.19
C VAL A 229 9.30 0.57 -12.13
N PRO A 230 9.33 -0.35 -13.11
CA PRO A 230 10.27 -1.46 -13.08
C PRO A 230 11.74 -1.04 -13.08
N ILE A 231 12.09 0.00 -13.85
CA ILE A 231 13.47 0.50 -13.91
C ILE A 231 13.89 1.07 -12.55
N MET A 232 13.08 1.95 -11.96
CA MET A 232 13.42 2.56 -10.68
C MET A 232 13.44 1.54 -9.54
N ALA A 233 12.48 0.60 -9.50
CA ALA A 233 12.47 -0.49 -8.53
C ALA A 233 13.69 -1.40 -8.70
N GLY A 234 14.09 -1.70 -9.94
CA GLY A 234 15.28 -2.46 -10.26
C GLY A 234 16.56 -1.75 -9.81
N CYS A 235 16.72 -0.47 -10.12
CA CYS A 235 17.88 0.33 -9.67
C CYS A 235 17.96 0.39 -8.15
N TYR A 236 16.81 0.60 -7.47
CA TYR A 236 16.75 0.60 -6.02
C TYR A 236 17.13 -0.76 -5.43
N PHE A 237 16.57 -1.84 -5.98
CA PHE A 237 16.87 -3.20 -5.55
C PHE A 237 18.36 -3.55 -5.71
N VAL A 238 18.95 -3.24 -6.87
CA VAL A 238 20.38 -3.49 -7.13
C VAL A 238 21.26 -2.72 -6.15
N MET A 239 20.94 -1.45 -5.90
CA MET A 239 21.70 -0.63 -4.96
C MET A 239 21.61 -1.14 -3.52
N THR A 240 20.42 -1.49 -3.07
CA THR A 240 20.21 -2.04 -1.73
C THR A 240 20.82 -3.43 -1.58
N LEU A 241 20.74 -4.26 -2.62
CA LEU A 241 21.41 -5.56 -2.65
C LEU A 241 22.93 -5.42 -2.53
N TRP A 242 23.51 -4.43 -3.22
CA TRP A 242 24.95 -4.11 -3.08
C TRP A 242 25.32 -3.78 -1.64
N ILE A 243 24.55 -2.92 -0.96
CA ILE A 243 24.77 -2.60 0.46
C ILE A 243 24.69 -3.86 1.32
N ILE A 244 23.68 -4.72 1.12
CA ILE A 244 23.50 -5.97 1.87
C ILE A 244 24.71 -6.90 1.66
N LEU A 245 25.16 -7.08 0.42
CA LEU A 245 26.28 -7.96 0.08
C LEU A 245 27.60 -7.46 0.67
N THR A 246 27.85 -6.15 0.71
CA THR A 246 29.05 -5.58 1.32
C THR A 246 29.06 -5.68 2.85
N HIS A 247 27.89 -5.87 3.47
CA HIS A 247 27.72 -6.00 4.92
C HIS A 247 27.24 -7.41 5.35
N LEU A 248 27.47 -8.42 4.51
CA LEU A 248 26.97 -9.80 4.73
C LEU A 248 27.32 -10.38 6.11
N PRO A 249 28.53 -10.16 6.69
CA PRO A 249 28.85 -10.64 8.04
C PRO A 249 27.97 -10.08 9.15
N GLN A 250 27.37 -8.91 8.97
CA GLN A 250 26.51 -8.24 9.96
C GLN A 250 25.05 -8.72 9.87
N LEU A 251 24.65 -9.31 8.74
CA LEU A 251 23.26 -9.70 8.45
C LEU A 251 22.66 -10.67 9.49
N PRO A 252 23.37 -11.71 9.99
CA PRO A 252 22.83 -12.57 11.05
C PRO A 252 22.45 -11.78 12.31
N GLY A 253 23.25 -10.78 12.69
CA GLY A 253 22.95 -9.91 13.83
C GLY A 253 21.70 -9.08 13.62
N VAL A 254 21.46 -8.60 12.40
CA VAL A 254 20.23 -7.89 12.03
C VAL A 254 19.01 -8.80 12.17
N PHE A 255 19.07 -10.03 11.71
CA PHE A 255 17.97 -10.99 11.88
C PHE A 255 17.72 -11.30 13.36
N VAL A 256 18.76 -11.56 14.15
CA VAL A 256 18.62 -11.76 15.60
C VAL A 256 17.93 -10.56 16.25
N ARG A 257 18.29 -9.34 15.86
CA ARG A 257 17.65 -8.12 16.35
C ARG A 257 16.18 -8.06 15.95
N ILE A 258 15.85 -8.28 14.67
CA ILE A 258 14.48 -8.27 14.17
C ILE A 258 13.62 -9.26 14.97
N PHE A 259 14.05 -10.51 15.11
CA PHE A 259 13.26 -11.54 15.79
C PHE A 259 13.18 -11.32 17.31
N SER A 260 14.25 -10.88 17.95
CA SER A 260 14.24 -10.64 19.40
C SER A 260 13.34 -9.47 19.80
N GLU A 261 13.36 -8.37 19.04
CA GLU A 261 12.46 -7.24 19.26
C GLU A 261 11.02 -7.60 18.89
N ALA A 262 10.80 -8.35 17.79
CA ALA A 262 9.48 -8.77 17.33
C ALA A 262 8.74 -9.71 18.29
N LEU A 263 9.47 -10.45 19.12
CA LEU A 263 8.91 -11.36 20.10
C LEU A 263 8.95 -10.81 21.54
N GLY A 264 9.34 -9.56 21.70
CA GLY A 264 9.44 -8.90 23.02
C GLY A 264 10.57 -9.41 23.90
N LEU A 265 11.53 -10.18 23.34
CA LEU A 265 12.71 -10.69 24.06
C LEU A 265 13.76 -9.61 24.31
N ARG A 266 13.75 -8.54 23.50
CA ARG A 266 14.59 -7.34 23.63
C ARG A 266 13.69 -6.12 23.52
N GLN A 267 13.96 -5.10 24.32
CA GLN A 267 13.25 -3.83 24.21
C GLN A 267 13.60 -3.14 22.88
N ALA A 268 12.59 -2.77 22.12
CA ALA A 268 12.79 -2.01 20.89
C ALA A 268 13.19 -0.56 21.22
N VAL A 269 14.02 0.03 20.38
CA VAL A 269 14.51 1.41 20.58
C VAL A 269 13.36 2.44 20.52
N GLY A 270 12.29 2.14 19.77
CA GLY A 270 11.19 3.07 19.53
C GLY A 270 9.98 2.95 20.46
N GLY A 271 9.90 1.90 21.30
CA GLY A 271 8.71 1.70 22.15
C GLY A 271 8.55 0.30 22.70
N GLY A 272 7.48 0.06 23.48
CA GLY A 272 7.14 -1.26 24.01
C GLY A 272 6.67 -2.23 22.94
N PHE A 273 6.54 -3.51 23.30
CA PHE A 273 6.16 -4.60 22.39
C PHE A 273 4.86 -4.33 21.60
N GLY A 274 3.86 -3.69 22.20
CA GLY A 274 2.63 -3.28 21.51
C GLY A 274 2.90 -2.30 20.36
N ALA A 275 3.83 -1.35 20.55
CA ALA A 275 4.21 -0.41 19.49
C ALA A 275 4.92 -1.11 18.33
N VAL A 276 5.75 -2.12 18.60
CA VAL A 276 6.41 -2.97 17.58
C VAL A 276 5.36 -3.64 16.70
N VAL A 277 4.40 -4.34 17.31
CA VAL A 277 3.33 -5.07 16.62
C VAL A 277 2.46 -4.10 15.82
N MET A 278 1.98 -3.04 16.47
CA MET A 278 1.06 -2.07 15.87
C MET A 278 1.70 -1.36 14.66
N ASN A 279 2.92 -0.85 14.81
CA ASN A 279 3.57 -0.13 13.72
C ASN A 279 3.97 -1.06 12.57
N GLY A 280 4.42 -2.29 12.86
CA GLY A 280 4.69 -3.27 11.83
C GLY A 280 3.45 -3.61 11.00
N ILE A 281 2.31 -3.86 11.64
CA ILE A 281 1.06 -4.18 10.94
C ILE A 281 0.51 -2.96 10.20
N LYS A 282 0.49 -1.79 10.84
CA LYS A 282 -0.01 -0.54 10.24
C LYS A 282 0.79 -0.13 9.01
N ARG A 283 2.11 -0.14 9.11
CA ARG A 283 2.99 0.24 7.99
C ARG A 283 3.09 -0.86 6.94
N GLY A 284 2.94 -2.14 7.33
CA GLY A 284 2.75 -3.25 6.39
C GLY A 284 1.50 -3.05 5.54
N LEU A 285 0.34 -2.77 6.15
CA LEU A 285 -0.89 -2.46 5.42
C LEU A 285 -0.74 -1.24 4.51
N PHE A 286 -0.08 -0.20 5.00
CA PHE A 286 0.15 1.02 4.23
C PHE A 286 0.98 0.75 2.97
N SER A 287 1.98 -0.13 3.05
CA SER A 287 2.83 -0.50 1.91
C SER A 287 2.12 -1.46 0.95
N ASN A 288 1.65 -2.61 1.44
CA ASN A 288 1.13 -3.68 0.59
C ASN A 288 -0.35 -3.56 0.23
N GLU A 289 -1.08 -2.66 0.90
CA GLU A 289 -2.51 -2.34 0.67
C GLU A 289 -3.47 -3.55 0.80
N ALA A 290 -3.01 -4.69 1.32
CA ALA A 290 -3.79 -5.92 1.37
C ALA A 290 -4.99 -5.83 2.32
N GLY A 291 -6.18 -5.94 1.78
CA GLY A 291 -7.44 -5.83 2.52
C GLY A 291 -7.96 -4.39 2.66
N SER A 292 -7.20 -3.38 2.22
CA SER A 292 -7.68 -1.99 2.19
C SER A 292 -8.74 -1.74 1.11
N GLY A 293 -8.74 -2.54 0.04
CA GLY A 293 -9.64 -2.38 -1.10
C GLY A 293 -9.14 -1.39 -2.17
N SER A 294 -7.91 -0.89 -2.08
CA SER A 294 -7.32 0.00 -3.09
C SER A 294 -6.87 -0.79 -4.33
N ALA A 295 -6.06 -1.82 -4.14
CA ALA A 295 -5.58 -2.69 -5.22
C ALA A 295 -6.70 -3.33 -6.08
N PRO A 296 -7.86 -3.70 -5.54
CA PRO A 296 -9.03 -4.13 -6.33
C PRO A 296 -9.47 -3.15 -7.42
N CYS A 297 -9.25 -1.84 -7.25
CA CYS A 297 -9.56 -0.84 -8.27
C CYS A 297 -8.69 -1.01 -9.53
N ALA A 298 -7.40 -1.35 -9.36
CA ALA A 298 -6.53 -1.70 -10.49
C ALA A 298 -6.85 -3.10 -11.02
N ALA A 299 -7.06 -4.06 -10.14
CA ALA A 299 -7.38 -5.43 -10.52
C ALA A 299 -8.63 -5.51 -11.41
N ALA A 300 -9.64 -4.70 -11.14
CA ALA A 300 -10.86 -4.64 -11.94
C ALA A 300 -10.63 -4.11 -13.37
N ALA A 301 -9.64 -3.24 -13.56
CA ALA A 301 -9.35 -2.65 -14.87
C ALA A 301 -8.61 -3.61 -15.82
N ALA A 302 -8.12 -4.73 -15.29
CA ALA A 302 -7.47 -5.75 -16.10
C ALA A 302 -8.49 -6.50 -16.98
N GLU A 303 -8.06 -6.79 -18.21
CA GLU A 303 -8.74 -7.75 -19.05
C GLU A 303 -8.14 -9.13 -18.83
N CYS A 304 -8.93 -10.02 -18.27
CA CYS A 304 -8.46 -11.34 -17.87
C CYS A 304 -9.60 -12.35 -18.08
N ASP A 305 -9.27 -13.51 -18.67
CA ASP A 305 -10.22 -14.58 -18.94
C ASP A 305 -10.68 -15.29 -17.66
N ASP A 306 -9.86 -15.30 -16.61
CA ASP A 306 -10.14 -15.95 -15.34
C ASP A 306 -9.86 -14.99 -14.17
N PRO A 307 -10.87 -14.62 -13.38
CA PRO A 307 -10.73 -13.74 -12.22
C PRO A 307 -9.66 -14.18 -11.22
N VAL A 308 -9.42 -15.51 -11.11
CA VAL A 308 -8.44 -16.09 -10.19
C VAL A 308 -7.01 -15.67 -10.55
N LYS A 309 -6.69 -15.61 -11.85
CA LYS A 309 -5.35 -15.19 -12.29
C LYS A 309 -5.02 -13.79 -11.78
N MET A 310 -5.98 -12.86 -11.85
CA MET A 310 -5.76 -11.51 -11.35
C MET A 310 -5.64 -11.48 -9.82
N GLY A 311 -6.39 -12.30 -9.11
CA GLY A 311 -6.20 -12.51 -7.68
C GLY A 311 -4.78 -13.00 -7.35
N LEU A 312 -4.24 -13.96 -8.11
CA LEU A 312 -2.88 -14.48 -7.96
C LEU A 312 -1.81 -13.42 -8.25
N VAL A 313 -1.99 -12.61 -9.30
CA VAL A 313 -1.09 -11.48 -9.63
C VAL A 313 -1.04 -10.48 -8.48
N GLN A 314 -2.18 -10.13 -7.90
CA GLN A 314 -2.22 -9.17 -6.80
C GLN A 314 -1.65 -9.74 -5.50
N ALA A 315 -1.85 -11.03 -5.22
CA ALA A 315 -1.22 -11.71 -4.09
C ALA A 315 0.32 -11.73 -4.22
N LEU A 316 0.84 -11.98 -5.42
CA LEU A 316 2.28 -11.89 -5.69
C LEU A 316 2.80 -10.46 -5.46
N GLY A 317 2.05 -9.45 -5.91
CA GLY A 317 2.40 -8.05 -5.69
C GLY A 317 2.61 -7.70 -4.22
N VAL A 318 1.76 -8.21 -3.30
CA VAL A 318 1.91 -8.06 -1.85
C VAL A 318 3.22 -8.65 -1.33
N LEU A 319 3.58 -9.85 -1.83
CA LEU A 319 4.83 -10.51 -1.41
C LEU A 319 6.06 -9.76 -1.91
N ILE A 320 6.08 -9.38 -3.18
CA ILE A 320 7.21 -8.62 -3.77
C ILE A 320 7.38 -7.30 -3.03
N ASP A 321 6.30 -6.57 -2.82
CA ASP A 321 6.32 -5.28 -2.15
C ASP A 321 6.98 -5.36 -0.77
N THR A 322 6.43 -6.20 0.09
CA THR A 322 6.79 -6.17 1.50
C THR A 322 7.95 -7.11 1.85
N ILE A 323 7.95 -8.35 1.31
CA ILE A 323 9.03 -9.30 1.63
C ILE A 323 10.33 -8.91 0.93
N VAL A 324 10.26 -8.33 -0.29
CA VAL A 324 11.49 -7.98 -1.02
C VAL A 324 11.83 -6.50 -0.81
N ILE A 325 10.99 -5.58 -1.31
CA ILE A 325 11.37 -4.16 -1.38
C ILE A 325 11.41 -3.49 0.00
N CYS A 326 10.39 -3.71 0.87
CA CYS A 326 10.45 -3.15 2.23
C CYS A 326 11.62 -3.72 3.04
N SER A 327 11.96 -5.01 2.84
CA SER A 327 13.13 -5.60 3.50
C SER A 327 14.44 -4.96 3.05
N CYS A 328 14.58 -4.63 1.76
CA CYS A 328 15.73 -3.89 1.25
C CYS A 328 15.89 -2.56 2.01
N THR A 329 14.83 -1.78 2.13
CA THR A 329 14.85 -0.51 2.87
C THR A 329 15.19 -0.71 4.36
N ALA A 330 14.59 -1.72 4.99
CA ALA A 330 14.83 -2.04 6.39
C ALA A 330 16.30 -2.42 6.62
N PHE A 331 16.86 -3.29 5.77
CA PHE A 331 18.25 -3.73 5.91
C PHE A 331 19.25 -2.60 5.70
N VAL A 332 19.02 -1.68 4.77
CA VAL A 332 19.85 -0.48 4.61
C VAL A 332 19.96 0.29 5.92
N MET A 333 18.85 0.50 6.62
CA MET A 333 18.84 1.22 7.90
C MET A 333 19.42 0.38 9.05
N LEU A 334 19.11 -0.92 9.11
CA LEU A 334 19.55 -1.79 10.21
C LEU A 334 21.01 -2.23 10.12
N LEU A 335 21.63 -2.15 8.93
CA LEU A 335 23.06 -2.37 8.72
C LEU A 335 23.91 -1.12 9.04
N ALA A 336 23.28 0.05 9.13
CA ALA A 336 23.97 1.24 9.63
C ALA A 336 24.08 1.19 11.17
N PRO A 337 25.19 1.68 11.75
CA PRO A 337 25.36 1.74 13.21
C PRO A 337 24.27 2.58 13.89
N GLU A 338 23.86 2.18 15.09
CA GLU A 338 22.87 2.93 15.88
C GLU A 338 23.33 4.37 16.18
N SER A 339 24.65 4.60 16.30
CA SER A 339 25.20 5.95 16.46
C SER A 339 24.88 6.91 15.32
N VAL A 340 24.61 6.37 14.12
CA VAL A 340 24.25 7.16 12.92
C VAL A 340 22.73 7.36 12.81
N THR A 341 21.94 6.39 13.28
CA THR A 341 20.50 6.33 13.02
C THR A 341 19.65 6.69 14.26
N SER A 342 20.22 6.65 15.46
CA SER A 342 19.49 6.87 16.71
C SER A 342 18.89 8.28 16.78
N GLY A 343 17.62 8.35 17.18
CA GLY A 343 16.88 9.60 17.36
C GLY A 343 16.41 10.28 16.07
N LEU A 344 16.76 9.72 14.88
CA LEU A 344 16.33 10.25 13.61
C LEU A 344 14.96 9.68 13.23
N GLN A 345 14.17 10.48 12.51
CA GLN A 345 12.86 10.15 11.99
C GLN A 345 12.73 10.65 10.54
N GLY A 346 11.69 10.19 9.84
CA GLY A 346 11.44 10.62 8.49
C GLY A 346 12.60 10.31 7.54
N MET A 347 12.77 11.13 6.53
CA MET A 347 13.81 10.92 5.53
C MET A 347 15.22 11.11 6.10
N ASN A 348 15.37 11.86 7.21
CA ASN A 348 16.66 12.00 7.90
C ASN A 348 17.25 10.65 8.30
N LEU A 349 16.41 9.71 8.79
CA LEU A 349 16.86 8.37 9.17
C LEU A 349 17.41 7.57 7.96
N LEU A 350 16.64 7.49 6.87
CA LEU A 350 17.06 6.74 5.70
C LEU A 350 18.26 7.38 4.99
N GLN A 351 18.26 8.72 4.88
CA GLN A 351 19.37 9.43 4.25
C GLN A 351 20.65 9.37 5.07
N ALA A 352 20.59 9.38 6.40
CA ALA A 352 21.75 9.17 7.25
C ALA A 352 22.36 7.75 7.07
N ALA A 353 21.50 6.72 6.99
CA ALA A 353 21.94 5.37 6.69
C ALA A 353 22.59 5.27 5.29
N MET A 354 21.98 5.90 4.29
CA MET A 354 22.54 5.94 2.93
C MET A 354 23.86 6.74 2.86
N GLN A 355 23.98 7.82 3.62
CA GLN A 355 25.22 8.58 3.76
C GLN A 355 26.34 7.72 4.36
N TYR A 356 26.02 6.89 5.34
CA TYR A 356 27.00 5.96 5.93
C TYR A 356 27.49 4.92 4.91
N HIS A 357 26.58 4.33 4.12
CA HIS A 357 26.92 3.26 3.18
C HIS A 357 27.57 3.74 1.88
N LEU A 358 27.13 4.88 1.33
CA LEU A 358 27.44 5.33 -0.01
C LEU A 358 27.89 6.80 -0.08
N GLY A 359 28.09 7.45 1.07
CA GLY A 359 28.44 8.87 1.13
C GLY A 359 27.37 9.78 0.51
N SER A 360 27.77 10.93 0.02
CA SER A 360 26.86 11.93 -0.56
C SER A 360 26.08 11.40 -1.78
N PHE A 361 26.64 10.43 -2.52
CA PHE A 361 25.91 9.77 -3.61
C PHE A 361 24.66 9.07 -3.09
N GLY A 362 24.72 8.40 -1.93
CA GLY A 362 23.59 7.71 -1.33
C GLY A 362 22.45 8.67 -0.98
N VAL A 363 22.76 9.85 -0.44
CA VAL A 363 21.77 10.87 -0.10
C VAL A 363 21.03 11.39 -1.34
N VAL A 364 21.77 11.68 -2.39
CA VAL A 364 21.21 12.14 -3.67
C VAL A 364 20.40 11.03 -4.33
N PHE A 365 20.93 9.81 -4.37
CA PHE A 365 20.28 8.65 -4.95
C PHE A 365 18.91 8.41 -4.32
N ILE A 366 18.83 8.43 -2.96
CA ILE A 366 17.55 8.17 -2.29
C ILE A 366 16.57 9.34 -2.45
N ALA A 367 17.03 10.59 -2.53
CA ALA A 367 16.16 11.73 -2.79
C ALA A 367 15.52 11.64 -4.19
N VAL A 368 16.30 11.33 -5.22
CA VAL A 368 15.81 11.17 -6.60
C VAL A 368 14.88 9.95 -6.69
N THR A 369 15.28 8.82 -6.12
CA THR A 369 14.46 7.59 -6.11
C THR A 369 13.14 7.83 -5.41
N LEU A 370 13.13 8.51 -4.26
CA LEU A 370 11.91 8.86 -3.54
C LEU A 370 11.01 9.77 -4.38
N ALA A 371 11.56 10.76 -5.08
CA ALA A 371 10.76 11.63 -5.94
C ALA A 371 10.06 10.85 -7.04
N LEU A 372 10.75 9.90 -7.68
CA LEU A 372 10.17 9.03 -8.70
C LEU A 372 9.11 8.08 -8.11
N PHE A 373 9.39 7.44 -6.98
CA PHE A 373 8.44 6.57 -6.27
C PHE A 373 7.20 7.35 -5.81
N SER A 374 7.40 8.54 -5.27
CA SER A 374 6.32 9.40 -4.81
C SER A 374 5.44 9.87 -5.97
N PHE A 375 6.06 10.21 -7.09
CA PHE A 375 5.34 10.62 -8.29
C PHE A 375 4.52 9.46 -8.88
N SER A 376 5.09 8.25 -8.95
CA SER A 376 4.36 7.07 -9.40
C SER A 376 3.20 6.71 -8.47
N THR A 377 3.42 6.80 -7.15
CA THR A 377 2.37 6.61 -6.15
C THR A 377 1.24 7.61 -6.34
N PHE A 378 1.56 8.89 -6.54
CA PHE A 378 0.56 9.94 -6.74
C PHE A 378 -0.32 9.69 -7.98
N ILE A 379 0.28 9.29 -9.11
CA ILE A 379 -0.48 8.92 -10.31
C ILE A 379 -1.35 7.68 -10.03
N GLY A 380 -0.81 6.68 -9.35
CA GLY A 380 -1.50 5.43 -9.04
C GLY A 380 -2.71 5.62 -8.12
N ILE A 381 -2.59 6.42 -7.06
CA ILE A 381 -3.74 6.70 -6.19
C ILE A 381 -4.84 7.48 -6.91
N LEU A 382 -4.50 8.37 -7.83
CA LEU A 382 -5.50 9.04 -8.68
C LEU A 382 -6.18 8.08 -9.65
N TYR A 383 -5.46 7.06 -10.13
CA TYR A 383 -6.06 5.99 -10.89
C TYR A 383 -7.09 5.21 -10.07
N TYR A 384 -6.83 4.92 -8.80
CA TYR A 384 -7.81 4.29 -7.91
C TYR A 384 -8.98 5.23 -7.60
N ALA A 385 -8.69 6.50 -7.38
CA ALA A 385 -9.70 7.51 -7.06
C ALA A 385 -10.78 7.63 -8.13
N ARG A 386 -10.43 7.46 -9.41
CA ARG A 386 -11.39 7.58 -10.51
C ARG A 386 -12.59 6.64 -10.36
N CYS A 387 -12.38 5.41 -9.86
CA CYS A 387 -13.44 4.43 -9.65
C CYS A 387 -14.42 4.90 -8.56
N ASN A 388 -13.88 5.47 -7.46
CA ASN A 388 -14.68 5.96 -6.35
C ASN A 388 -15.40 7.27 -6.68
N VAL A 389 -14.75 8.19 -7.43
CA VAL A 389 -15.38 9.41 -7.95
C VAL A 389 -16.53 9.06 -8.88
N ALA A 390 -16.32 8.12 -9.81
CA ALA A 390 -17.36 7.67 -10.72
C ALA A 390 -18.54 7.00 -9.99
N TYR A 391 -18.26 6.26 -8.91
CA TYR A 391 -19.32 5.65 -8.10
C TYR A 391 -20.16 6.69 -7.36
N LEU A 392 -19.55 7.73 -6.77
CA LEU A 392 -20.23 8.74 -5.96
C LEU A 392 -20.96 9.79 -6.82
N PHE A 393 -20.32 10.25 -7.89
CA PHE A 393 -20.75 11.43 -8.64
C PHE A 393 -21.12 11.12 -10.11
N GLY A 394 -21.01 9.84 -10.51
CA GLY A 394 -21.27 9.41 -11.89
C GLY A 394 -20.15 9.71 -12.87
N ASP A 395 -20.40 9.43 -14.14
CA ASP A 395 -19.44 9.60 -15.23
C ASP A 395 -19.38 11.07 -15.69
N SER A 396 -18.57 11.87 -15.02
CA SER A 396 -18.41 13.31 -15.29
C SER A 396 -16.96 13.74 -15.21
N TRP A 397 -16.46 14.36 -16.29
CA TRP A 397 -15.12 14.95 -16.32
C TRP A 397 -14.95 16.07 -15.29
N PHE A 398 -16.00 16.79 -14.96
CA PHE A 398 -15.96 17.82 -13.94
C PHE A 398 -15.54 17.27 -12.59
N TRP A 399 -16.21 16.21 -12.10
CA TRP A 399 -15.90 15.63 -10.81
C TRP A 399 -14.53 14.92 -10.77
N GLN A 400 -14.15 14.27 -11.88
CA GLN A 400 -12.80 13.71 -12.01
C GLN A 400 -11.73 14.81 -11.92
N THR A 401 -11.92 15.92 -12.63
CA THR A 401 -10.99 17.04 -12.58
C THR A 401 -10.99 17.75 -11.23
N ALA A 402 -12.16 17.94 -10.62
CA ALA A 402 -12.28 18.54 -9.29
C ALA A 402 -11.49 17.75 -8.23
N TYR A 403 -11.57 16.41 -8.27
CA TYR A 403 -10.80 15.59 -7.36
C TYR A 403 -9.28 15.65 -7.65
N LYS A 404 -8.88 15.65 -8.91
CA LYS A 404 -7.46 15.84 -9.30
C LYS A 404 -6.91 17.19 -8.76
N VAL A 405 -7.68 18.27 -8.89
CA VAL A 405 -7.32 19.57 -8.34
C VAL A 405 -7.23 19.53 -6.81
N LEU A 406 -8.18 18.86 -6.14
CA LEU A 406 -8.11 18.66 -4.68
C LEU A 406 -6.84 17.90 -4.27
N ALA A 407 -6.47 16.84 -4.97
CA ALA A 407 -5.25 16.10 -4.70
C ALA A 407 -3.98 16.95 -4.91
N LEU A 408 -3.96 17.81 -5.94
CA LEU A 408 -2.86 18.77 -6.14
C LEU A 408 -2.78 19.82 -5.01
N VAL A 409 -3.92 20.30 -4.51
CA VAL A 409 -3.96 21.16 -3.32
C VAL A 409 -3.40 20.41 -2.10
N MET A 410 -3.73 19.14 -1.95
CA MET A 410 -3.19 18.31 -0.85
C MET A 410 -1.68 18.11 -0.95
N LEU A 411 -1.09 18.04 -2.16
CA LEU A 411 0.38 18.08 -2.31
C LEU A 411 0.95 19.38 -1.72
N VAL A 412 0.36 20.53 -2.05
CA VAL A 412 0.85 21.83 -1.54
C VAL A 412 0.72 21.87 0.00
N VAL A 413 -0.42 21.48 0.53
CA VAL A 413 -0.66 21.45 1.98
C VAL A 413 0.35 20.56 2.70
N GLY A 414 0.56 19.32 2.18
CA GLY A 414 1.45 18.33 2.81
C GLY A 414 2.91 18.77 2.85
N GLY A 415 3.42 19.39 1.79
CA GLY A 415 4.81 19.85 1.74
C GLY A 415 5.11 20.99 2.73
N MET A 416 4.08 21.62 3.30
CA MET A 416 4.20 22.71 4.27
C MET A 416 3.85 22.28 5.70
N GLN A 417 3.41 21.02 5.92
CA GLN A 417 3.00 20.50 7.22
C GLN A 417 4.13 19.77 7.95
N ALA A 418 3.99 19.64 9.27
CA ALA A 418 4.88 18.81 10.07
C ALA A 418 4.67 17.31 9.75
N TYR A 419 5.75 16.54 9.76
CA TYR A 419 5.78 15.10 9.42
C TYR A 419 4.69 14.29 10.14
N THR A 420 4.46 14.53 11.41
CA THR A 420 3.49 13.78 12.23
C THR A 420 2.04 14.00 11.81
N VAL A 421 1.69 15.20 11.36
CA VAL A 421 0.30 15.58 11.02
C VAL A 421 -0.17 14.96 9.71
N VAL A 422 0.73 14.79 8.74
CA VAL A 422 0.36 14.30 7.40
C VAL A 422 -0.03 12.82 7.39
N TRP A 423 0.41 12.02 8.37
CA TRP A 423 0.12 10.60 8.44
C TRP A 423 -1.30 10.29 8.91
N ASP A 424 -1.85 11.08 9.83
CA ASP A 424 -3.11 10.76 10.50
C ASP A 424 -4.29 10.65 9.53
N LEU A 425 -4.35 11.54 8.56
CA LEU A 425 -5.42 11.54 7.55
C LEU A 425 -5.35 10.29 6.64
N GLY A 426 -4.16 9.89 6.24
CA GLY A 426 -3.94 8.67 5.46
C GLY A 426 -4.29 7.41 6.25
N ASP A 427 -3.82 7.34 7.50
CA ASP A 427 -4.06 6.21 8.41
C ASP A 427 -5.56 6.05 8.76
N VAL A 428 -6.28 7.16 8.97
CA VAL A 428 -7.75 7.15 9.17
C VAL A 428 -8.45 6.65 7.91
N GLY A 429 -8.07 7.20 6.75
CA GLY A 429 -8.69 6.82 5.47
C GLY A 429 -8.51 5.35 5.16
N ILE A 430 -7.29 4.81 5.27
CA ILE A 430 -7.01 3.40 4.98
C ILE A 430 -7.69 2.47 5.99
N GLY A 431 -7.79 2.88 7.25
CA GLY A 431 -8.51 2.14 8.28
C GLY A 431 -10.00 2.02 7.99
N LEU A 432 -10.65 3.13 7.64
CA LEU A 432 -12.07 3.13 7.27
C LEU A 432 -12.32 2.34 5.98
N MET A 433 -11.48 2.50 4.95
CA MET A 433 -11.55 1.68 3.72
C MET A 433 -11.53 0.19 4.06
N THR A 434 -10.58 -0.22 4.91
CA THR A 434 -10.41 -1.61 5.32
C THR A 434 -11.67 -2.15 6.00
N ILE A 435 -12.27 -1.40 6.94
CA ILE A 435 -13.50 -1.82 7.61
C ILE A 435 -14.63 -2.05 6.59
N PHE A 436 -14.90 -1.07 5.73
CA PHE A 436 -15.97 -1.19 4.74
C PHE A 436 -15.69 -2.30 3.73
N ASN A 437 -14.45 -2.49 3.31
CA ASN A 437 -14.07 -3.59 2.45
C ASN A 437 -14.34 -4.95 3.09
N MET A 438 -13.97 -5.14 4.36
CA MET A 438 -14.21 -6.39 5.09
C MET A 438 -15.71 -6.73 5.21
N LEU A 439 -16.62 -5.74 5.26
CA LEU A 439 -18.07 -5.98 5.23
C LEU A 439 -18.55 -6.73 3.97
N ALA A 440 -17.81 -6.63 2.88
CA ALA A 440 -18.10 -7.37 1.65
C ALA A 440 -17.26 -8.65 1.53
N LEU A 441 -15.99 -8.61 1.93
CA LEU A 441 -15.07 -9.74 1.75
C LEU A 441 -15.55 -10.99 2.48
N TYR A 442 -15.98 -10.87 3.73
CA TYR A 442 -16.45 -12.02 4.49
C TYR A 442 -17.66 -12.71 3.82
N PRO A 443 -18.77 -12.04 3.52
CA PRO A 443 -19.93 -12.70 2.91
C PRO A 443 -19.71 -13.14 1.45
N LEU A 444 -18.88 -12.42 0.68
CA LEU A 444 -18.60 -12.75 -0.72
C LEU A 444 -17.43 -13.71 -0.92
N SER A 445 -16.64 -14.00 0.12
CA SER A 445 -15.45 -14.85 0.04
C SER A 445 -15.73 -16.23 -0.56
N GLY A 446 -16.93 -16.78 -0.30
CA GLY A 446 -17.37 -18.05 -0.88
C GLY A 446 -17.28 -18.08 -2.40
N GLU A 447 -17.57 -16.97 -3.07
CA GLU A 447 -17.51 -16.87 -4.53
C GLU A 447 -16.07 -16.88 -5.07
N ALA A 448 -15.15 -16.18 -4.39
CA ALA A 448 -13.73 -16.22 -4.73
C ALA A 448 -13.15 -17.61 -4.51
N LEU A 449 -13.54 -18.29 -3.43
CA LEU A 449 -13.12 -19.65 -3.12
C LEU A 449 -13.68 -20.68 -4.10
N THR A 450 -14.91 -20.52 -4.58
CA THR A 450 -15.48 -21.37 -5.63
C THR A 450 -14.72 -21.19 -6.93
N ALA A 451 -14.46 -19.95 -7.35
CA ALA A 451 -13.65 -19.69 -8.53
C ALA A 451 -12.23 -20.30 -8.41
N LEU A 452 -11.61 -20.23 -7.22
CA LEU A 452 -10.32 -20.86 -6.98
C LEU A 452 -10.38 -22.39 -7.16
N ARG A 453 -11.42 -23.06 -6.63
CA ARG A 453 -11.59 -24.51 -6.79
C ARG A 453 -11.78 -24.89 -8.26
N GLU A 454 -12.56 -24.14 -8.99
CA GLU A 454 -12.76 -24.34 -10.44
C GLU A 454 -11.48 -24.17 -11.24
N TYR A 455 -10.68 -23.17 -10.91
CA TYR A 455 -9.34 -22.94 -11.49
C TYR A 455 -8.42 -24.16 -11.25
N GLU A 456 -8.35 -24.63 -9.98
CA GLU A 456 -7.53 -25.78 -9.61
C GLU A 456 -8.01 -27.09 -10.27
N ALA A 457 -9.32 -27.27 -10.42
CA ALA A 457 -9.89 -28.42 -11.13
C ALA A 457 -9.50 -28.43 -12.62
N LYS A 458 -9.65 -27.28 -13.30
CA LYS A 458 -9.23 -27.13 -14.71
C LYS A 458 -7.74 -27.41 -14.90
N LYS A 459 -6.91 -27.04 -13.93
CA LYS A 459 -5.46 -27.26 -13.99
C LYS A 459 -5.07 -28.73 -13.84
N LYS A 460 -5.81 -29.50 -13.04
CA LYS A 460 -5.57 -30.95 -12.87
C LYS A 460 -5.95 -31.77 -14.10
N LEU A 461 -6.77 -31.21 -14.98
CA LEU A 461 -7.23 -31.83 -16.23
C LEU A 461 -6.29 -31.55 -17.41
N LYS A 462 -5.35 -30.61 -17.27
CA LYS A 462 -4.26 -30.33 -18.19
C LYS A 462 -2.95 -31.00 -17.72
#